data_e950d051a888f066ee922f4f5bcda685
#
_entry.id   e950d051a888f066ee922f4f5bcda685
#
_cell.length_a   1.000
_cell.length_b   1.000
_cell.length_c   1.000
_cell.angle_alpha   90.00
_cell.angle_beta   90.00
_cell.angle_gamma   90.00
#
_symmetry.space_group_name_H-M   'P 1'
#
loop_
_entity.id
_entity.type
_entity.pdbx_description
1 polymer ?
#
loop_
_entity_poly.entity_id
_entity_poly.type
_entity_poly.pdbx_seq_one_letter_code
_entity_poly.pdbx_strand_id
1 'polypeptide(L)'
;MEYSIGQFIASKRKELGYTQQYLADKLNISFQAVSKWEKGASTPDISLLPELARILHTSVDAIVGYSYRAKTDYEERYKDENYYWGIAPNRLCYEIMKLRPPIKPYKVLDMGYGEGKDAVFLAKNGYQVTAFDVAENGLKKAEELANRNGVEVDFIRADINEFKPVEMYDIVFSSGVCHYIRKDNRATFFKELKEHTTEGGIHAMNVFVQKPFIEMAPDSEEIERQIEPWYSGELLYYYNDWLFHKTEETIFNCNSGGIPHRHCMDIMIAQKGEADAET
;
A
#
# COMPACT_ATOMS: atom_id res chain seq x y z
N MET A 1 0.74 23.37 1.70
CA MET A 1 0.20 24.02 2.91
C MET A 1 0.97 23.44 4.09
N GLU A 2 1.46 24.29 4.99
CA GLU A 2 2.16 23.84 6.18
C GLU A 2 1.16 23.14 7.12
N TYR A 3 1.50 21.97 7.64
CA TYR A 3 0.64 21.19 8.50
C TYR A 3 0.42 21.92 9.83
N SER A 4 -0.84 21.98 10.28
CA SER A 4 -1.18 22.59 11.56
C SER A 4 -1.96 21.60 12.44
N ILE A 5 -1.37 21.19 13.57
CA ILE A 5 -1.99 20.33 14.59
C ILE A 5 -3.37 20.85 14.97
N GLY A 6 -3.48 22.16 15.21
CA GLY A 6 -4.73 22.78 15.62
C GLY A 6 -5.82 22.68 14.55
N GLN A 7 -5.48 22.89 13.28
CA GLN A 7 -6.43 22.75 12.17
C GLN A 7 -6.90 21.30 12.01
N PHE A 8 -6.00 20.34 12.17
CA PHE A 8 -6.35 18.92 12.14
C PHE A 8 -7.31 18.55 13.26
N ILE A 9 -7.03 18.96 14.51
CA ILE A 9 -7.91 18.73 15.66
C ILE A 9 -9.29 19.35 15.40
N ALA A 10 -9.35 20.59 14.91
CA ALA A 10 -10.60 21.28 14.61
C ALA A 10 -11.41 20.55 13.51
N SER A 11 -10.74 20.07 12.47
CA SER A 11 -11.35 19.32 11.38
C SER A 11 -11.97 18.02 11.87
N LYS A 12 -11.18 17.18 12.56
CA LYS A 12 -11.63 15.89 13.09
C LYS A 12 -12.76 16.05 14.12
N ARG A 13 -12.65 17.02 15.02
CA ARG A 13 -13.71 17.32 15.97
C ARG A 13 -15.03 17.68 15.27
N LYS A 14 -14.98 18.53 14.25
CA LYS A 14 -16.18 18.94 13.47
C LYS A 14 -16.77 17.77 12.68
N GLU A 15 -15.93 16.94 12.08
CA GLU A 15 -16.32 15.71 11.35
C GLU A 15 -17.15 14.79 12.24
N LEU A 16 -16.76 14.68 13.53
CA LEU A 16 -17.46 13.88 14.54
C LEU A 16 -18.66 14.60 15.20
N GLY A 17 -18.94 15.85 14.81
CA GLY A 17 -20.02 16.64 15.38
C GLY A 17 -19.77 17.12 16.82
N TYR A 18 -18.53 17.07 17.30
CA TYR A 18 -18.21 17.47 18.69
C TYR A 18 -18.03 18.98 18.84
N THR A 19 -18.41 19.53 20.00
CA THR A 19 -18.07 20.90 20.38
C THR A 19 -16.69 20.99 21.03
N GLN A 20 -16.07 22.17 21.04
CA GLN A 20 -14.82 22.41 21.79
C GLN A 20 -15.00 22.13 23.28
N GLN A 21 -16.17 22.44 23.84
CA GLN A 21 -16.49 22.14 25.23
C GLN A 21 -16.53 20.63 25.48
N TYR A 22 -17.20 19.87 24.61
CA TYR A 22 -17.21 18.40 24.71
C TYR A 22 -15.79 17.79 24.73
N LEU A 23 -14.93 18.28 23.85
CA LEU A 23 -13.54 17.80 23.78
C LEU A 23 -12.77 18.18 25.05
N ALA A 24 -12.95 19.40 25.56
CA ALA A 24 -12.36 19.88 26.80
C ALA A 24 -12.77 19.03 28.00
N ASP A 25 -14.09 18.77 28.14
CA ASP A 25 -14.64 17.95 29.22
C ASP A 25 -14.08 16.51 29.19
N LYS A 26 -13.99 15.92 28.01
CA LYS A 26 -13.43 14.55 27.82
C LYS A 26 -11.95 14.46 28.17
N LEU A 27 -11.18 15.51 27.93
CA LEU A 27 -9.75 15.58 28.25
C LEU A 27 -9.47 16.13 29.64
N ASN A 28 -10.51 16.52 30.39
CA ASN A 28 -10.41 17.16 31.71
C ASN A 28 -9.51 18.42 31.71
N ILE A 29 -9.69 19.25 30.68
CA ILE A 29 -9.00 20.54 30.51
C ILE A 29 -9.98 21.69 30.30
N SER A 30 -9.48 22.92 30.22
CA SER A 30 -10.33 24.06 29.94
C SER A 30 -10.73 24.20 28.47
N PHE A 31 -11.93 24.72 28.21
CA PHE A 31 -12.36 25.10 26.86
C PHE A 31 -11.35 26.04 26.17
N GLN A 32 -10.77 26.97 26.94
CA GLN A 32 -9.77 27.91 26.43
C GLN A 32 -8.52 27.20 25.89
N ALA A 33 -8.12 26.03 26.45
CA ALA A 33 -7.01 25.26 25.98
C ALA A 33 -7.31 24.70 24.58
N VAL A 34 -8.45 24.06 24.40
CA VAL A 34 -8.89 23.53 23.09
C VAL A 34 -9.00 24.66 22.06
N SER A 35 -9.59 25.79 22.42
CA SER A 35 -9.71 26.96 21.55
C SER A 35 -8.34 27.53 21.14
N LYS A 36 -7.34 27.54 22.03
CA LYS A 36 -5.97 27.97 21.71
C LYS A 36 -5.30 26.98 20.75
N TRP A 37 -5.48 25.67 20.95
CA TRP A 37 -4.93 24.66 20.03
C TRP A 37 -5.49 24.84 18.61
N GLU A 38 -6.81 24.94 18.46
CA GLU A 38 -7.48 25.07 17.17
C GLU A 38 -7.12 26.37 16.42
N LYS A 39 -6.75 27.43 17.18
CA LYS A 39 -6.26 28.69 16.62
C LYS A 39 -4.74 28.71 16.38
N GLY A 40 -4.03 27.64 16.73
CA GLY A 40 -2.57 27.56 16.59
C GLY A 40 -1.80 28.42 17.62
N ALA A 41 -2.47 28.94 18.67
CA ALA A 41 -1.85 29.73 19.71
C ALA A 41 -1.07 28.88 20.75
N SER A 42 -1.34 27.60 20.81
CA SER A 42 -0.59 26.58 21.58
C SER A 42 -0.85 25.20 21.00
N THR A 43 -0.07 24.22 21.43
CA THR A 43 -0.25 22.79 21.08
C THR A 43 -0.71 21.99 22.28
N PRO A 44 -1.36 20.83 22.09
CA PRO A 44 -1.61 19.89 23.18
C PRO A 44 -0.31 19.44 23.86
N ASP A 45 -0.38 19.18 25.16
CA ASP A 45 0.70 18.49 25.86
C ASP A 45 0.81 17.05 25.32
N ILE A 46 2.04 16.56 25.20
CA ILE A 46 2.33 15.22 24.64
C ILE A 46 1.60 14.12 25.42
N SER A 47 1.41 14.29 26.72
CA SER A 47 0.69 13.33 27.58
C SER A 47 -0.80 13.22 27.26
N LEU A 48 -1.39 14.22 26.62
CA LEU A 48 -2.80 14.23 26.22
C LEU A 48 -3.03 13.62 24.84
N LEU A 49 -1.98 13.46 24.02
CA LEU A 49 -2.12 13.00 22.64
C LEU A 49 -2.76 11.60 22.52
N PRO A 50 -2.44 10.61 23.36
CA PRO A 50 -3.09 9.29 23.26
C PRO A 50 -4.60 9.35 23.50
N GLU A 51 -5.04 10.10 24.52
CA GLU A 51 -6.46 10.24 24.82
C GLU A 51 -7.17 11.11 23.79
N LEU A 52 -6.52 12.16 23.29
CA LEU A 52 -7.02 12.99 22.21
C LEU A 52 -7.22 12.16 20.92
N ALA A 53 -6.27 11.32 20.58
CA ALA A 53 -6.35 10.40 19.44
C ALA A 53 -7.54 9.43 19.58
N ARG A 54 -7.73 8.87 20.78
CA ARG A 54 -8.86 7.98 21.06
C ARG A 54 -10.21 8.69 20.90
N ILE A 55 -10.35 9.91 21.42
CA ILE A 55 -11.60 10.69 21.34
C ILE A 55 -11.91 11.11 19.90
N LEU A 56 -10.87 11.47 19.12
CA LEU A 56 -11.01 11.91 17.74
C LEU A 56 -11.00 10.75 16.73
N HIS A 57 -11.01 9.50 17.20
CA HIS A 57 -10.94 8.30 16.34
C HIS A 57 -9.82 8.37 15.29
N THR A 58 -8.61 8.71 15.74
CA THR A 58 -7.42 8.89 14.88
C THR A 58 -6.17 8.39 15.61
N SER A 59 -5.01 8.48 14.97
CA SER A 59 -3.72 8.16 15.59
C SER A 59 -3.00 9.41 16.12
N VAL A 60 -2.07 9.22 17.05
CA VAL A 60 -1.19 10.29 17.53
C VAL A 60 -0.37 10.86 16.38
N ASP A 61 0.14 9.99 15.51
CA ASP A 61 0.92 10.37 14.33
C ASP A 61 0.13 11.32 13.42
N ALA A 62 -1.13 11.00 13.16
CA ALA A 62 -2.02 11.87 12.37
C ALA A 62 -2.26 13.23 13.04
N ILE A 63 -2.37 13.28 14.39
CA ILE A 63 -2.52 14.53 15.13
C ILE A 63 -1.28 15.42 15.00
N VAL A 64 -0.08 14.84 15.11
CA VAL A 64 1.18 15.61 15.04
C VAL A 64 1.64 15.87 13.60
N GLY A 65 0.90 15.35 12.60
CA GLY A 65 1.25 15.48 11.19
C GLY A 65 2.46 14.64 10.80
N TYR A 66 2.77 13.67 11.63
CA TYR A 66 3.78 12.69 11.30
C TYR A 66 3.14 11.69 10.33
N SER A 67 3.37 11.90 9.05
CA SER A 67 3.27 10.81 8.09
C SER A 67 4.62 10.13 8.12
N TYR A 68 4.65 8.91 8.59
CA TYR A 68 5.82 8.06 8.39
C TYR A 68 5.96 7.84 6.88
N ARG A 69 6.67 8.76 6.23
CA ARG A 69 7.18 8.48 4.90
C ARG A 69 8.29 7.46 5.13
N ALA A 70 7.96 6.23 4.88
CA ALA A 70 8.96 5.20 4.79
C ALA A 70 10.03 5.70 3.81
N LYS A 71 11.18 6.15 4.33
CA LYS A 71 12.39 6.22 3.51
C LYS A 71 12.79 4.78 3.34
N THR A 72 12.25 4.14 2.32
CA THR A 72 12.75 2.86 1.90
C THR A 72 14.18 3.08 1.42
N ASP A 73 15.12 2.21 1.76
CA ASP A 73 16.47 2.23 1.19
C ASP A 73 16.44 2.07 -0.34
N TYR A 74 15.27 1.78 -0.91
CA TYR A 74 15.02 1.73 -2.35
C TYR A 74 15.28 3.06 -3.04
N GLU A 75 15.11 4.22 -2.36
CA GLU A 75 15.54 5.50 -2.91
C GLU A 75 17.05 5.52 -3.21
N GLU A 76 17.88 4.91 -2.36
CA GLU A 76 19.31 4.79 -2.59
C GLU A 76 19.61 3.69 -3.63
N ARG A 77 18.94 2.54 -3.56
CA ARG A 77 19.12 1.41 -4.49
C ARG A 77 18.76 1.79 -5.92
N TYR A 78 17.72 2.61 -6.11
CA TYR A 78 17.26 3.04 -7.43
C TYR A 78 18.07 4.21 -8.02
N LYS A 79 19.06 4.76 -7.31
CA LYS A 79 20.02 5.74 -7.86
C LYS A 79 21.03 5.13 -8.82
N ASP A 80 21.30 3.82 -8.70
CA ASP A 80 22.20 3.11 -9.62
C ASP A 80 21.67 3.19 -11.06
N GLU A 81 22.56 3.26 -12.05
CA GLU A 81 22.17 3.28 -13.46
C GLU A 81 21.51 1.97 -13.90
N ASN A 82 21.87 0.85 -13.28
CA ASN A 82 21.26 -0.44 -13.52
C ASN A 82 19.91 -0.56 -12.82
N TYR A 83 18.99 -1.34 -13.42
CA TYR A 83 17.74 -1.69 -12.76
C TYR A 83 18.01 -2.72 -11.67
N TYR A 84 17.76 -2.35 -10.42
CA TYR A 84 18.05 -3.17 -9.23
C TYR A 84 17.37 -4.56 -9.31
N TRP A 85 16.09 -4.57 -9.75
CA TRP A 85 15.32 -5.79 -9.92
C TRP A 85 15.39 -6.34 -11.36
N GLY A 86 16.24 -5.77 -12.21
CA GLY A 86 16.27 -6.06 -13.64
C GLY A 86 15.01 -5.58 -14.37
N ILE A 87 14.88 -5.95 -15.64
CA ILE A 87 13.77 -5.54 -16.51
C ILE A 87 12.85 -6.70 -16.92
N ALA A 88 13.16 -7.92 -16.47
CA ALA A 88 12.30 -9.07 -16.75
C ALA A 88 11.04 -9.03 -15.89
N PRO A 89 9.85 -9.23 -16.47
CA PRO A 89 8.59 -9.14 -15.70
C PRO A 89 8.46 -10.29 -14.72
N ASN A 90 7.68 -10.05 -13.67
CA ASN A 90 7.31 -11.05 -12.70
C ASN A 90 6.49 -12.19 -13.36
N ARG A 91 6.65 -13.41 -12.87
CA ARG A 91 5.90 -14.57 -13.37
C ARG A 91 4.39 -14.37 -13.28
N LEU A 92 3.90 -13.65 -12.26
CA LEU A 92 2.46 -13.35 -12.11
C LEU A 92 1.90 -12.55 -13.31
N CYS A 93 2.69 -11.71 -13.98
CA CYS A 93 2.24 -11.01 -15.18
C CYS A 93 1.83 -12.00 -16.30
N TYR A 94 2.56 -13.09 -16.48
CA TYR A 94 2.20 -14.12 -17.46
C TYR A 94 0.96 -14.92 -17.03
N GLU A 95 0.77 -15.17 -15.74
CA GLU A 95 -0.44 -15.80 -15.24
C GLU A 95 -1.68 -14.89 -15.43
N ILE A 96 -1.52 -13.59 -15.21
CA ILE A 96 -2.56 -12.59 -15.53
C ILE A 96 -2.94 -12.68 -17.02
N MET A 97 -1.96 -12.69 -17.92
CA MET A 97 -2.21 -12.76 -19.36
C MET A 97 -2.93 -14.06 -19.79
N LYS A 98 -2.71 -15.17 -19.08
CA LYS A 98 -3.43 -16.42 -19.34
C LYS A 98 -4.90 -16.34 -18.90
N LEU A 99 -5.17 -15.75 -17.74
CA LEU A 99 -6.52 -15.64 -17.17
C LEU A 99 -7.32 -14.50 -17.80
N ARG A 100 -6.65 -13.44 -18.17
CA ARG A 100 -7.23 -12.21 -18.75
C ARG A 100 -6.41 -11.79 -19.98
N PRO A 101 -6.46 -12.55 -21.08
CA PRO A 101 -5.75 -12.17 -22.31
C PRO A 101 -6.23 -10.78 -22.76
N PRO A 102 -5.34 -9.92 -23.30
CA PRO A 102 -5.64 -8.51 -23.59
C PRO A 102 -6.48 -8.36 -24.86
N ILE A 103 -7.65 -8.97 -24.90
CA ILE A 103 -8.63 -8.86 -26.00
C ILE A 103 -9.41 -7.54 -25.97
N LYS A 104 -9.32 -6.83 -24.85
CA LYS A 104 -9.81 -5.46 -24.64
C LYS A 104 -8.83 -4.74 -23.70
N PRO A 105 -8.88 -3.39 -23.61
CA PRO A 105 -8.02 -2.64 -22.71
C PRO A 105 -8.48 -2.81 -21.26
N TYR A 106 -8.06 -3.91 -20.61
CA TYR A 106 -8.30 -4.10 -19.18
C TYR A 106 -7.52 -3.07 -18.38
N LYS A 107 -8.18 -2.48 -17.38
CA LYS A 107 -7.56 -1.57 -16.42
C LYS A 107 -6.82 -2.35 -15.34
N VAL A 108 -5.53 -2.06 -15.19
CA VAL A 108 -4.65 -2.68 -14.21
C VAL A 108 -4.20 -1.64 -13.19
N LEU A 109 -4.28 -1.99 -11.91
CA LEU A 109 -3.59 -1.28 -10.84
C LEU A 109 -2.34 -2.10 -10.46
N ASP A 110 -1.14 -1.53 -10.67
CA ASP A 110 0.13 -2.10 -10.21
C ASP A 110 0.56 -1.40 -8.91
N MET A 111 0.56 -2.15 -7.81
CA MET A 111 0.91 -1.65 -6.48
C MET A 111 2.37 -1.95 -6.18
N GLY A 112 3.19 -0.89 -6.03
CA GLY A 112 4.61 -0.99 -5.80
C GLY A 112 5.38 -1.29 -7.09
N TYR A 113 5.25 -0.41 -8.10
CA TYR A 113 5.88 -0.61 -9.41
C TYR A 113 7.42 -0.61 -9.38
N GLY A 114 8.06 -0.10 -8.30
CA GLY A 114 9.50 0.01 -8.18
C GLY A 114 10.13 0.82 -9.31
N GLU A 115 10.86 0.14 -10.21
CA GLU A 115 11.47 0.73 -11.41
C GLU A 115 10.64 0.48 -12.68
N GLY A 116 9.38 0.02 -12.56
CA GLY A 116 8.39 -0.03 -13.63
C GLY A 116 8.39 -1.29 -14.52
N LYS A 117 9.20 -2.30 -14.23
CA LYS A 117 9.37 -3.47 -15.10
C LYS A 117 8.07 -4.22 -15.42
N ASP A 118 7.22 -4.39 -14.42
CA ASP A 118 5.95 -5.13 -14.52
C ASP A 118 4.86 -4.25 -15.15
N ALA A 119 4.72 -3.00 -14.71
CA ALA A 119 3.81 -2.02 -15.27
C ALA A 119 4.03 -1.80 -16.77
N VAL A 120 5.29 -1.57 -17.17
CA VAL A 120 5.68 -1.37 -18.58
C VAL A 120 5.45 -2.65 -19.39
N PHE A 121 5.74 -3.82 -18.84
CA PHE A 121 5.47 -5.09 -19.53
C PHE A 121 3.97 -5.27 -19.76
N LEU A 122 3.10 -5.02 -18.80
CA LEU A 122 1.66 -5.12 -18.95
C LEU A 122 1.13 -4.09 -19.97
N ALA A 123 1.57 -2.83 -19.89
CA ALA A 123 1.19 -1.80 -20.86
C ALA A 123 1.59 -2.17 -22.29
N LYS A 124 2.80 -2.71 -22.48
CA LYS A 124 3.29 -3.19 -23.77
C LYS A 124 2.45 -4.32 -24.36
N ASN A 125 1.79 -5.08 -23.52
CA ASN A 125 0.90 -6.16 -23.92
C ASN A 125 -0.57 -5.74 -24.03
N GLY A 126 -0.89 -4.43 -24.01
CA GLY A 126 -2.22 -3.91 -24.33
C GLY A 126 -3.13 -3.67 -23.13
N TYR A 127 -2.59 -3.69 -21.91
CA TYR A 127 -3.32 -3.30 -20.70
C TYR A 127 -3.21 -1.79 -20.48
N GLN A 128 -4.26 -1.19 -19.89
CA GLN A 128 -4.23 0.18 -19.38
C GLN A 128 -3.74 0.15 -17.94
N VAL A 129 -2.54 0.66 -17.68
CA VAL A 129 -1.89 0.51 -16.37
C VAL A 129 -1.82 1.83 -15.63
N THR A 130 -2.40 1.85 -14.43
CA THR A 130 -2.12 2.82 -13.38
C THR A 130 -1.22 2.14 -12.35
N ALA A 131 -0.14 2.78 -11.95
CA ALA A 131 0.84 2.19 -11.06
C ALA A 131 1.27 3.18 -9.97
N PHE A 132 1.40 2.74 -8.71
CA PHE A 132 1.90 3.61 -7.65
C PHE A 132 3.09 3.00 -6.91
N ASP A 133 3.99 3.88 -6.47
CA ASP A 133 5.13 3.56 -5.60
C ASP A 133 5.52 4.80 -4.78
N VAL A 134 6.27 4.61 -3.71
CA VAL A 134 6.72 5.70 -2.85
C VAL A 134 8.04 6.30 -3.33
N ALA A 135 8.86 5.53 -4.07
CA ALA A 135 10.22 5.86 -4.45
C ALA A 135 10.28 6.82 -5.65
N GLU A 136 10.86 8.01 -5.46
CA GLU A 136 11.00 9.02 -6.52
C GLU A 136 12.01 8.60 -7.60
N ASN A 137 13.12 7.98 -7.18
CA ASN A 137 14.12 7.49 -8.14
C ASN A 137 13.58 6.30 -8.95
N GLY A 138 12.70 5.48 -8.36
CA GLY A 138 11.95 4.45 -9.07
C GLY A 138 11.06 5.03 -10.15
N LEU A 139 10.31 6.11 -9.85
CA LEU A 139 9.46 6.81 -10.80
C LEU A 139 10.24 7.25 -12.05
N LYS A 140 11.38 7.92 -11.87
CA LYS A 140 12.20 8.39 -13.00
C LYS A 140 12.61 7.25 -13.93
N LYS A 141 13.05 6.12 -13.37
CA LYS A 141 13.42 4.93 -14.14
C LYS A 141 12.22 4.25 -14.82
N ALA A 142 11.08 4.21 -14.15
CA ALA A 142 9.84 3.66 -14.70
C ALA A 142 9.36 4.48 -15.91
N GLU A 143 9.36 5.80 -15.80
CA GLU A 143 9.05 6.72 -16.92
C GLU A 143 10.01 6.55 -18.09
N GLU A 144 11.33 6.47 -17.82
CA GLU A 144 12.32 6.20 -18.86
C GLU A 144 12.11 4.85 -19.52
N LEU A 145 11.78 3.80 -18.76
CA LEU A 145 11.51 2.47 -19.28
C LEU A 145 10.25 2.47 -20.16
N ALA A 146 9.18 3.14 -19.75
CA ALA A 146 7.96 3.30 -20.52
C ALA A 146 8.24 4.03 -21.85
N ASN A 147 8.95 5.16 -21.79
CA ASN A 147 9.34 5.93 -22.97
C ASN A 147 10.18 5.11 -23.96
N ARG A 148 11.17 4.35 -23.48
CA ARG A 148 12.01 3.46 -24.34
C ARG A 148 11.20 2.36 -25.01
N ASN A 149 10.11 1.91 -24.39
CA ASN A 149 9.22 0.89 -24.96
C ASN A 149 8.03 1.46 -25.75
N GLY A 150 7.88 2.80 -25.80
CA GLY A 150 6.81 3.45 -26.54
C GLY A 150 5.43 3.18 -25.97
N VAL A 151 5.31 3.07 -24.65
CA VAL A 151 4.04 2.81 -23.95
C VAL A 151 3.73 3.91 -22.93
N GLU A 152 2.44 4.07 -22.65
CA GLU A 152 1.95 4.98 -21.62
C GLU A 152 1.55 4.17 -20.38
N VAL A 153 1.96 4.66 -19.21
CA VAL A 153 1.58 4.17 -17.88
C VAL A 153 1.30 5.37 -17.00
N ASP A 154 0.19 5.33 -16.28
CA ASP A 154 -0.13 6.38 -15.31
C ASP A 154 0.60 6.09 -13.99
N PHE A 155 1.76 6.72 -13.82
CA PHE A 155 2.59 6.56 -12.63
C PHE A 155 2.21 7.58 -11.56
N ILE A 156 1.90 7.09 -10.37
CA ILE A 156 1.50 7.87 -9.20
C ILE A 156 2.53 7.68 -8.09
N ARG A 157 2.96 8.76 -7.45
CA ARG A 157 3.75 8.66 -6.22
C ARG A 157 2.83 8.59 -5.02
N ALA A 158 2.78 7.44 -4.35
CA ALA A 158 1.93 7.24 -3.17
C ALA A 158 2.52 6.17 -2.23
N ASP A 159 2.23 6.32 -0.94
CA ASP A 159 2.49 5.28 0.08
C ASP A 159 1.33 4.28 0.08
N ILE A 160 1.63 2.98 0.12
CA ILE A 160 0.63 1.91 0.12
C ILE A 160 -0.36 2.02 1.30
N ASN A 161 0.06 2.59 2.42
CA ASN A 161 -0.80 2.78 3.59
C ASN A 161 -1.74 4.00 3.49
N GLU A 162 -1.48 4.89 2.52
CA GLU A 162 -2.25 6.12 2.29
C GLU A 162 -3.02 6.08 0.95
N PHE A 163 -2.59 5.20 0.03
CA PHE A 163 -3.21 5.07 -1.29
C PHE A 163 -4.67 4.62 -1.18
N LYS A 164 -5.53 5.28 -1.95
CA LYS A 164 -6.93 4.92 -2.12
C LYS A 164 -7.26 4.83 -3.59
N PRO A 165 -7.81 3.71 -4.05
CA PRO A 165 -8.25 3.59 -5.43
C PRO A 165 -9.41 4.58 -5.69
N VAL A 166 -9.38 5.25 -6.84
CA VAL A 166 -10.40 6.26 -7.23
C VAL A 166 -11.24 5.82 -8.42
N GLU A 167 -10.89 4.70 -9.03
CA GLU A 167 -11.61 4.14 -10.17
C GLU A 167 -11.74 2.61 -10.03
N MET A 168 -12.49 1.99 -10.95
CA MET A 168 -12.65 0.54 -10.99
C MET A 168 -11.53 -0.10 -11.80
N TYR A 169 -10.97 -1.20 -11.31
CA TYR A 169 -9.93 -1.97 -11.97
C TYR A 169 -10.42 -3.38 -12.31
N ASP A 170 -10.01 -3.88 -13.47
CA ASP A 170 -10.25 -5.27 -13.87
C ASP A 170 -9.20 -6.21 -13.24
N ILE A 171 -8.02 -5.67 -12.99
CA ILE A 171 -6.87 -6.43 -12.48
C ILE A 171 -6.16 -5.58 -11.43
N VAL A 172 -5.90 -6.17 -10.27
CA VAL A 172 -4.98 -5.59 -9.27
C VAL A 172 -3.77 -6.51 -9.17
N PHE A 173 -2.61 -5.94 -9.40
CA PHE A 173 -1.32 -6.63 -9.36
C PHE A 173 -0.45 -6.07 -8.24
N SER A 174 0.27 -6.94 -7.54
CA SER A 174 1.27 -6.53 -6.57
C SER A 174 2.37 -7.59 -6.41
N SER A 175 3.61 -7.17 -6.46
CA SER A 175 4.74 -8.06 -6.22
C SER A 175 5.77 -7.43 -5.30
N GLY A 176 5.90 -7.99 -4.08
CA GLY A 176 6.93 -7.58 -3.13
C GLY A 176 6.66 -6.25 -2.41
N VAL A 177 5.39 -5.85 -2.25
CA VAL A 177 5.03 -4.61 -1.55
C VAL A 177 3.96 -4.79 -0.47
N CYS A 178 3.09 -5.79 -0.56
CA CYS A 178 2.01 -5.98 0.41
C CYS A 178 2.49 -6.13 1.86
N HIS A 179 3.72 -6.58 2.08
CA HIS A 179 4.28 -6.71 3.42
C HIS A 179 4.50 -5.37 4.13
N TYR A 180 4.51 -4.24 3.41
CA TYR A 180 4.56 -2.89 3.99
C TYR A 180 3.21 -2.39 4.50
N ILE A 181 2.11 -3.10 4.26
CA ILE A 181 0.79 -2.71 4.78
C ILE A 181 0.77 -2.96 6.29
N ARG A 182 0.53 -1.88 7.05
CA ARG A 182 0.41 -1.95 8.51
C ARG A 182 -0.76 -2.85 8.90
N LYS A 183 -0.61 -3.62 9.97
CA LYS A 183 -1.60 -4.61 10.41
C LYS A 183 -2.98 -4.01 10.67
N ASP A 184 -3.02 -2.84 11.30
CA ASP A 184 -4.25 -2.12 11.60
C ASP A 184 -4.99 -1.64 10.34
N ASN A 185 -4.27 -1.51 9.21
CA ASN A 185 -4.81 -1.06 7.93
C ASN A 185 -5.18 -2.22 6.98
N ARG A 186 -4.66 -3.44 7.17
CA ARG A 186 -4.80 -4.56 6.20
C ARG A 186 -6.25 -4.83 5.80
N ALA A 187 -7.14 -4.98 6.80
CA ALA A 187 -8.54 -5.30 6.54
C ALA A 187 -9.25 -4.20 5.73
N THR A 188 -9.05 -2.94 6.09
CA THR A 188 -9.63 -1.78 5.39
C THR A 188 -9.07 -1.67 3.98
N PHE A 189 -7.76 -1.82 3.82
CA PHE A 189 -7.08 -1.72 2.54
C PHE A 189 -7.61 -2.76 1.53
N PHE A 190 -7.66 -4.04 1.92
CA PHE A 190 -8.17 -5.08 1.02
C PHE A 190 -9.67 -4.95 0.76
N LYS A 191 -10.44 -4.48 1.72
CA LYS A 191 -11.85 -4.16 1.49
C LYS A 191 -12.01 -3.07 0.43
N GLU A 192 -11.29 -1.96 0.55
CA GLU A 192 -11.32 -0.85 -0.42
C GLU A 192 -10.88 -1.31 -1.82
N LEU A 193 -9.83 -2.12 -1.93
CA LEU A 193 -9.40 -2.71 -3.21
C LEU A 193 -10.49 -3.58 -3.84
N LYS A 194 -11.13 -4.45 -3.06
CA LYS A 194 -12.21 -5.33 -3.53
C LYS A 194 -13.44 -4.54 -3.99
N GLU A 195 -13.78 -3.45 -3.29
CA GLU A 195 -14.87 -2.54 -3.68
C GLU A 195 -14.58 -1.82 -5.00
N HIS A 196 -13.31 -1.55 -5.30
CA HIS A 196 -12.88 -0.93 -6.55
C HIS A 196 -12.45 -1.95 -7.63
N THR A 197 -12.92 -3.17 -7.53
CA THR A 197 -12.68 -4.21 -8.54
C THR A 197 -13.97 -4.54 -9.28
N THR A 198 -13.89 -4.60 -10.61
CA THR A 198 -15.03 -4.97 -11.46
C THR A 198 -15.49 -6.41 -11.17
N GLU A 199 -16.73 -6.73 -11.46
CA GLU A 199 -17.25 -8.11 -11.40
C GLU A 199 -16.42 -9.01 -12.32
N GLY A 200 -16.04 -10.17 -11.81
CA GLY A 200 -15.11 -11.07 -12.50
C GLY A 200 -13.65 -10.57 -12.54
N GLY A 201 -13.34 -9.42 -11.98
CA GLY A 201 -11.97 -8.90 -11.89
C GLY A 201 -11.05 -9.79 -11.05
N ILE A 202 -9.75 -9.70 -11.24
CA ILE A 202 -8.76 -10.55 -10.57
C ILE A 202 -7.73 -9.74 -9.77
N HIS A 203 -7.31 -10.30 -8.64
CA HIS A 203 -6.15 -9.84 -7.88
C HIS A 203 -5.04 -10.89 -7.97
N ALA A 204 -3.84 -10.47 -8.38
CA ALA A 204 -2.65 -11.31 -8.47
C ALA A 204 -1.56 -10.70 -7.59
N MET A 205 -1.30 -11.30 -6.45
CA MET A 205 -0.46 -10.71 -5.41
C MET A 205 0.45 -11.73 -4.75
N ASN A 206 1.53 -11.19 -4.18
CA ASN A 206 2.34 -11.94 -3.23
C ASN A 206 2.64 -11.10 -1.99
N VAL A 207 2.97 -11.78 -0.90
CA VAL A 207 3.38 -11.16 0.36
C VAL A 207 4.46 -12.00 1.04
N PHE A 208 5.50 -11.37 1.57
CA PHE A 208 6.47 -12.05 2.41
C PHE A 208 5.84 -12.45 3.74
N VAL A 209 6.03 -13.70 4.14
CA VAL A 209 5.48 -14.24 5.39
C VAL A 209 6.62 -14.71 6.31
N GLN A 210 6.44 -14.47 7.60
CA GLN A 210 7.41 -14.87 8.60
C GLN A 210 7.30 -16.38 8.90
N LYS A 211 8.45 -17.03 8.98
CA LYS A 211 8.58 -18.42 9.41
C LYS A 211 9.55 -18.51 10.60
N PRO A 212 9.24 -19.30 11.66
CA PRO A 212 10.10 -19.40 12.82
C PRO A 212 11.49 -20.00 12.53
N PHE A 213 11.64 -20.68 11.38
CA PHE A 213 12.87 -21.34 10.94
C PHE A 213 13.61 -20.59 9.81
N ILE A 214 13.17 -19.37 9.46
CA ILE A 214 13.82 -18.47 8.52
C ILE A 214 14.23 -17.22 9.30
N GLU A 215 15.54 -16.95 9.34
CA GLU A 215 16.06 -15.74 9.95
C GLU A 215 15.65 -14.52 9.14
N MET A 216 15.45 -13.40 9.82
CA MET A 216 15.18 -12.12 9.14
C MET A 216 16.35 -11.76 8.25
N ALA A 217 16.06 -11.24 7.06
CA ALA A 217 17.08 -10.84 6.11
C ALA A 217 18.05 -9.83 6.74
N PRO A 218 19.37 -10.01 6.58
CA PRO A 218 20.37 -9.11 7.18
C PRO A 218 20.25 -7.66 6.72
N ASP A 219 19.76 -7.46 5.51
CA ASP A 219 19.53 -6.17 4.87
C ASP A 219 18.09 -5.66 5.05
N SER A 220 17.31 -6.29 5.96
CA SER A 220 15.96 -5.83 6.27
C SER A 220 15.97 -4.38 6.68
N GLU A 221 15.15 -3.58 6.03
CA GLU A 221 15.00 -2.17 6.35
C GLU A 221 14.47 -1.98 7.76
N GLU A 222 14.81 -0.85 8.37
CA GLU A 222 14.30 -0.52 9.71
C GLU A 222 12.76 -0.54 9.75
N ILE A 223 12.12 -0.13 8.66
CA ILE A 223 10.67 -0.18 8.52
C ILE A 223 10.12 -1.60 8.54
N GLU A 224 10.77 -2.55 7.86
CA GLU A 224 10.34 -3.96 7.86
C GLU A 224 10.41 -4.56 9.25
N ARG A 225 11.36 -4.12 10.07
CA ARG A 225 11.49 -4.55 11.47
C ARG A 225 10.43 -3.96 12.39
N GLN A 226 9.80 -2.85 12.00
CA GLN A 226 8.77 -2.15 12.76
C GLN A 226 7.36 -2.56 12.34
N ILE A 227 7.18 -3.11 11.14
CA ILE A 227 5.90 -3.60 10.66
C ILE A 227 5.61 -4.96 11.27
N GLU A 228 4.40 -5.15 11.77
CA GLU A 228 3.98 -6.47 12.25
C GLU A 228 4.00 -7.48 11.10
N PRO A 229 4.65 -8.63 11.30
CA PRO A 229 4.86 -9.61 10.24
C PRO A 229 3.55 -10.17 9.71
N TRP A 230 3.61 -10.62 8.47
CA TRP A 230 2.57 -11.44 7.88
C TRP A 230 2.82 -12.91 8.18
N TYR A 231 1.75 -13.66 8.34
CA TYR A 231 1.81 -15.09 8.55
C TYR A 231 1.17 -15.85 7.39
N SER A 232 1.58 -17.11 7.21
CA SER A 232 1.07 -17.96 6.14
C SER A 232 -0.45 -18.02 6.16
N GLY A 233 -1.06 -17.81 4.99
CA GLY A 233 -2.50 -17.82 4.80
C GLY A 233 -3.21 -16.52 5.20
N GLU A 234 -2.54 -15.56 5.82
CA GLU A 234 -3.18 -14.30 6.21
C GLU A 234 -3.68 -13.52 4.98
N LEU A 235 -2.91 -13.47 3.89
CA LEU A 235 -3.36 -12.87 2.65
C LEU A 235 -4.61 -13.55 2.12
N LEU A 236 -4.65 -14.87 2.14
CA LEU A 236 -5.78 -15.66 1.63
C LEU A 236 -7.05 -15.42 2.46
N TYR A 237 -6.90 -15.16 3.76
CA TYR A 237 -8.04 -14.87 4.64
C TYR A 237 -8.85 -13.65 4.18
N TYR A 238 -8.22 -12.60 3.64
CA TYR A 238 -8.93 -11.43 3.12
C TYR A 238 -9.71 -11.70 1.83
N TYR A 239 -9.49 -12.85 1.19
CA TYR A 239 -10.09 -13.26 -0.10
C TYR A 239 -10.93 -14.54 0.00
N ASN A 240 -11.32 -14.97 1.20
CA ASN A 240 -12.06 -16.21 1.42
C ASN A 240 -13.45 -16.25 0.75
N ASP A 241 -13.95 -15.10 0.29
CA ASP A 241 -15.19 -14.92 -0.45
C ASP A 241 -14.98 -14.83 -1.99
N TRP A 242 -13.73 -15.01 -2.46
CA TRP A 242 -13.35 -14.97 -3.87
C TRP A 242 -12.95 -16.37 -4.37
N LEU A 243 -13.02 -16.57 -5.69
CA LEU A 243 -12.55 -17.81 -6.32
C LEU A 243 -11.02 -17.79 -6.46
N PHE A 244 -10.33 -18.75 -5.87
CA PHE A 244 -8.90 -18.90 -6.02
C PHE A 244 -8.55 -19.65 -7.31
N HIS A 245 -7.78 -19.01 -8.20
CA HIS A 245 -7.14 -19.65 -9.35
C HIS A 245 -5.75 -20.18 -9.00
N LYS A 246 -5.08 -19.53 -8.04
CA LYS A 246 -3.76 -19.93 -7.58
C LYS A 246 -3.61 -19.59 -6.10
N THR A 247 -3.07 -20.53 -5.35
CA THR A 247 -2.53 -20.34 -4.00
C THR A 247 -1.24 -21.14 -3.91
N GLU A 248 -0.16 -20.49 -3.50
CA GLU A 248 1.17 -21.12 -3.39
C GLU A 248 1.91 -20.50 -2.22
N GLU A 249 2.56 -21.33 -1.41
CA GLU A 249 3.58 -20.86 -0.47
C GLU A 249 4.93 -21.38 -0.95
N THR A 250 5.92 -20.52 -1.05
CA THR A 250 7.24 -20.90 -1.54
C THR A 250 8.36 -20.27 -0.72
N ILE A 251 9.43 -21.04 -0.53
CA ILE A 251 10.68 -20.55 0.06
C ILE A 251 11.69 -20.40 -1.07
N PHE A 252 12.33 -19.24 -1.15
CA PHE A 252 13.31 -18.97 -2.17
C PHE A 252 14.57 -18.30 -1.61
N ASN A 253 15.68 -18.48 -2.32
CA ASN A 253 16.92 -17.81 -2.00
C ASN A 253 16.90 -16.40 -2.60
N CYS A 254 17.33 -15.43 -1.81
CA CYS A 254 17.49 -14.04 -2.19
C CYS A 254 18.94 -13.59 -1.95
N ASN A 255 19.38 -12.64 -2.74
CA ASN A 255 20.70 -12.04 -2.60
C ASN A 255 20.60 -10.50 -2.66
N SER A 256 19.45 -9.94 -2.29
CA SER A 256 19.30 -8.50 -2.15
C SER A 256 20.30 -7.97 -1.11
N GLY A 257 20.78 -6.75 -1.32
CA GLY A 257 21.85 -6.20 -0.46
C GLY A 257 23.19 -6.94 -0.54
N GLY A 258 23.36 -7.92 -1.45
CA GLY A 258 24.61 -8.67 -1.63
C GLY A 258 24.85 -9.76 -0.57
N ILE A 259 23.91 -10.03 0.31
CA ILE A 259 24.01 -11.03 1.37
C ILE A 259 23.02 -12.16 1.09
N PRO A 260 23.47 -13.42 0.83
CA PRO A 260 22.57 -14.54 0.60
C PRO A 260 21.67 -14.82 1.82
N HIS A 261 20.37 -14.84 1.61
CA HIS A 261 19.37 -15.16 2.63
C HIS A 261 18.14 -15.82 2.01
N ARG A 262 17.14 -16.17 2.81
CA ARG A 262 15.91 -16.81 2.34
C ARG A 262 14.69 -15.99 2.74
N HIS A 263 13.70 -16.03 1.87
CA HIS A 263 12.35 -15.55 2.19
C HIS A 263 11.33 -16.67 2.02
N CYS A 264 10.22 -16.57 2.74
CA CYS A 264 8.99 -17.29 2.45
C CYS A 264 7.95 -16.30 1.93
N MET A 265 7.16 -16.72 0.96
CA MET A 265 6.19 -15.88 0.30
C MET A 265 4.91 -16.65 0.04
N ASP A 266 3.77 -16.08 0.42
CA ASP A 266 2.46 -16.49 -0.07
C ASP A 266 2.18 -15.80 -1.40
N ILE A 267 1.65 -16.56 -2.36
CA ILE A 267 1.30 -16.10 -3.71
C ILE A 267 -0.16 -16.45 -3.95
N MET A 268 -0.92 -15.51 -4.46
CA MET A 268 -2.34 -15.66 -4.71
C MET A 268 -2.75 -15.09 -6.06
N ILE A 269 -3.68 -15.77 -6.74
CA ILE A 269 -4.54 -15.17 -7.77
C ILE A 269 -5.97 -15.51 -7.39
N ALA A 270 -6.76 -14.50 -7.10
CA ALA A 270 -8.17 -14.61 -6.75
C ALA A 270 -9.05 -13.79 -7.68
N GLN A 271 -10.25 -14.27 -7.96
CA GLN A 271 -11.24 -13.63 -8.82
C GLN A 271 -12.47 -13.26 -8.01
N LYS A 272 -12.95 -12.04 -8.18
CA LYS A 272 -14.23 -11.57 -7.66
C LYS A 272 -15.37 -12.37 -8.33
N GLY A 273 -16.35 -12.81 -7.54
CA GLY A 273 -17.55 -13.43 -8.10
C GLY A 273 -18.23 -12.53 -9.13
N GLU A 274 -18.85 -13.13 -10.13
CA GLU A 274 -19.78 -12.42 -10.99
C GLU A 274 -21.11 -12.32 -10.24
N ALA A 275 -21.74 -11.14 -10.23
CA ALA A 275 -23.11 -11.04 -9.74
C ALA A 275 -23.96 -11.99 -10.61
N ASP A 276 -24.71 -12.90 -9.98
CA ASP A 276 -25.61 -13.79 -10.70
C ASP A 276 -26.45 -12.94 -11.65
N ALA A 277 -26.27 -13.15 -12.94
CA ALA A 277 -27.23 -12.65 -13.92
C ALA A 277 -28.57 -13.27 -13.54
N GLU A 278 -29.48 -12.48 -12.98
CA GLU A 278 -30.83 -12.94 -12.67
C GLU A 278 -31.38 -13.72 -13.87
N THR A 279 -31.54 -15.04 -13.66
CA THR A 279 -32.18 -15.95 -14.62
C THR A 279 -33.67 -15.65 -14.75
#